data_0835f876944ec45b356c2c99829400f4
#
_entry.id   0835f876944ec45b356c2c99829400f4
#
_cell.length_a   1.000
_cell.length_b   1.000
_cell.length_c   1.000
_cell.angle_alpha   90.00
_cell.angle_beta   90.00
_cell.angle_gamma   90.00
#
_symmetry.space_group_name_H-M   'P 1'
#
loop_
_entity.id
_entity.type
_entity.pdbx_description
1 polymer ?
#
loop_
_entity_poly.entity_id
_entity_poly.type
_entity_poly.pdbx_seq_one_letter_code
_entity_poly.pdbx_strand_id
1 'polypeptide(L)'
;MLDGVRKIDSGEWSIYYVDYLSDALKTEIRDRLSKICYGSLKAESGRIAYSYRATAREFVKRYVAQNGDSNRQKGMVGELLFHVLMSIEDEYIATSAFFNLEERSFKKGFDLSFFDNKSQELWIAEVKSGEKTKNQKNQNQAIVGLINTAKSDLQKRLNSDNNSLWLNAINHAWLAMNETVDEKKVVLNLLGDYSDQAEQGVYTSEDKNVILVGVLFHPLCEAADPDKVRLKHKKTIGAQIFHKIRTVAIQKETYEAVFRFLESEAADEQ
;
A
#
# COMPACT_ATOMS: atom_id res chain seq x y z
N MET A 1 9.75 2.62 -18.32
CA MET A 1 9.95 1.63 -17.25
C MET A 1 11.01 2.21 -16.33
N LEU A 2 10.81 2.17 -15.03
CA LEU A 2 11.75 2.76 -14.06
C LEU A 2 13.03 1.91 -14.00
N ASP A 3 14.20 2.54 -14.03
CA ASP A 3 15.48 1.84 -13.88
C ASP A 3 15.53 1.08 -12.56
N GLY A 4 16.10 -0.13 -12.56
CA GLY A 4 16.13 -1.02 -11.41
C GLY A 4 14.80 -1.71 -11.07
N VAL A 5 13.73 -1.49 -11.85
CA VAL A 5 12.42 -2.13 -11.65
C VAL A 5 11.95 -2.78 -12.95
N ARG A 6 11.74 -4.08 -12.91
CA ARG A 6 11.09 -4.84 -13.99
C ARG A 6 9.64 -5.12 -13.62
N LYS A 7 8.72 -4.90 -14.57
CA LYS A 7 7.28 -5.14 -14.38
C LYS A 7 6.77 -6.12 -15.43
N ILE A 8 5.98 -7.09 -15.01
CA ILE A 8 5.12 -7.90 -15.88
C ILE A 8 3.68 -7.57 -15.45
N ASP A 9 2.88 -7.09 -16.40
CA ASP A 9 1.56 -6.54 -16.12
C ASP A 9 0.55 -7.04 -17.17
N SER A 10 -0.68 -7.26 -16.72
CA SER A 10 -1.83 -7.59 -17.57
C SER A 10 -3.04 -6.67 -17.32
N GLY A 11 -2.85 -5.58 -16.54
CA GLY A 11 -3.92 -4.70 -16.07
C GLY A 11 -4.63 -5.19 -14.80
N GLU A 12 -4.96 -6.47 -14.72
CA GLU A 12 -5.65 -7.03 -13.55
C GLU A 12 -4.69 -7.62 -12.51
N TRP A 13 -3.53 -8.08 -12.94
CA TRP A 13 -2.48 -8.56 -12.06
C TRP A 13 -1.12 -8.09 -12.56
N SER A 14 -0.21 -7.84 -11.63
CA SER A 14 1.16 -7.45 -11.95
C SER A 14 2.17 -8.06 -10.97
N ILE A 15 3.39 -8.22 -11.45
CA ILE A 15 4.55 -8.51 -10.61
C ILE A 15 5.67 -7.54 -10.91
N TYR A 16 6.23 -6.95 -9.85
CA TYR A 16 7.38 -6.05 -9.88
C TYR A 16 8.57 -6.77 -9.27
N TYR A 17 9.70 -6.74 -9.98
CA TYR A 17 11.00 -7.14 -9.45
C TYR A 17 11.83 -5.88 -9.27
N VAL A 18 12.12 -5.55 -8.01
CA VAL A 18 12.99 -4.42 -7.67
C VAL A 18 14.41 -4.94 -7.56
N ASP A 19 15.12 -4.96 -8.70
CA ASP A 19 16.45 -5.55 -8.83
C ASP A 19 17.47 -4.81 -7.95
N TYR A 20 17.40 -3.49 -7.92
CA TYR A 20 18.20 -2.63 -7.03
C TYR A 20 17.52 -1.29 -6.82
N LEU A 21 17.99 -0.56 -5.80
CA LEU A 21 17.51 0.78 -5.49
C LEU A 21 18.27 1.79 -6.37
N SER A 22 17.82 1.95 -7.63
CA SER A 22 18.41 2.87 -8.60
C SER A 22 18.24 4.33 -8.18
N ASP A 23 19.02 5.24 -8.78
CA ASP A 23 18.85 6.67 -8.52
C ASP A 23 17.48 7.17 -9.01
N ALA A 24 16.94 6.57 -10.07
CA ALA A 24 15.58 6.86 -10.53
C ALA A 24 14.54 6.48 -9.46
N LEU A 25 14.62 5.27 -8.87
CA LEU A 25 13.72 4.86 -7.80
C LEU A 25 13.89 5.69 -6.52
N LYS A 26 15.14 6.07 -6.17
CA LYS A 26 15.41 6.98 -5.06
C LYS A 26 14.78 8.36 -5.28
N THR A 27 14.83 8.87 -6.52
CA THR A 27 14.19 10.15 -6.89
C THR A 27 12.68 10.05 -6.72
N GLU A 28 12.03 8.97 -7.20
CA GLU A 28 10.59 8.78 -7.00
C GLU A 28 10.22 8.71 -5.50
N ILE A 29 11.05 8.07 -4.68
CA ILE A 29 10.85 8.06 -3.23
C ILE A 29 10.97 9.48 -2.67
N ARG A 30 12.00 10.26 -3.04
CA ARG A 30 12.19 11.64 -2.57
C ARG A 30 10.99 12.53 -2.91
N ASP A 31 10.55 12.48 -4.15
CA ASP A 31 9.50 13.37 -4.66
C ASP A 31 8.13 13.04 -4.06
N ARG A 32 7.91 11.79 -3.66
CA ARG A 32 6.59 11.30 -3.23
C ARG A 32 6.48 11.04 -1.74
N LEU A 33 7.59 10.88 -1.01
CA LEU A 33 7.57 10.44 0.39
C LEU A 33 6.65 11.28 1.28
N SER A 34 6.72 12.61 1.16
CA SER A 34 5.88 13.51 1.97
C SER A 34 4.39 13.36 1.62
N LYS A 35 4.06 13.24 0.34
CA LYS A 35 2.68 13.02 -0.12
C LYS A 35 2.16 11.66 0.35
N ILE A 36 2.97 10.63 0.26
CA ILE A 36 2.64 9.29 0.74
C ILE A 36 2.39 9.31 2.24
N CYS A 37 3.28 9.93 3.02
CA CYS A 37 3.23 9.87 4.48
C CYS A 37 2.15 10.75 5.10
N TYR A 38 1.90 11.94 4.53
CA TYR A 38 1.02 12.95 5.13
C TYR A 38 -0.16 13.37 4.25
N GLY A 39 -0.21 12.90 3.00
CA GLY A 39 -1.18 13.34 2.01
C GLY A 39 -0.76 14.63 1.28
N SER A 40 -1.38 14.87 0.11
CA SER A 40 -1.03 15.99 -0.77
C SER A 40 -1.25 17.35 -0.11
N LEU A 41 -2.35 17.53 0.63
CA LEU A 41 -2.68 18.79 1.31
C LEU A 41 -1.55 19.27 2.24
N LYS A 42 -0.99 18.38 3.06
CA LYS A 42 0.09 18.72 3.99
C LYS A 42 1.43 18.84 3.29
N ALA A 43 1.74 17.94 2.37
CA ALA A 43 3.00 17.94 1.64
C ALA A 43 3.18 19.22 0.81
N GLU A 44 2.10 19.74 0.24
CA GLU A 44 2.09 20.96 -0.59
C GLU A 44 1.95 22.26 0.22
N SER A 45 1.78 22.16 1.53
CA SER A 45 1.62 23.34 2.42
C SER A 45 2.88 24.22 2.57
N GLY A 46 4.04 23.75 2.09
CA GLY A 46 5.32 24.45 2.24
C GLY A 46 5.89 24.46 3.67
N ARG A 47 5.25 23.77 4.62
CA ARG A 47 5.73 23.74 6.01
C ARG A 47 6.90 22.79 6.17
N ILE A 48 7.93 23.22 6.92
CA ILE A 48 9.15 22.44 7.19
C ILE A 48 8.83 21.06 7.78
N ALA A 49 7.81 20.99 8.65
CA ALA A 49 7.38 19.72 9.28
C ALA A 49 6.95 18.63 8.28
N TYR A 50 6.55 19.02 7.07
CA TYR A 50 6.12 18.11 5.99
C TYR A 50 7.10 18.09 4.82
N SER A 51 8.29 18.68 4.98
CA SER A 51 9.35 18.56 3.97
C SER A 51 9.82 17.10 3.84
N TYR A 52 10.43 16.78 2.72
CA TYR A 52 11.00 15.45 2.48
C TYR A 52 11.92 15.00 3.64
N ARG A 53 12.84 15.86 4.06
CA ARG A 53 13.79 15.53 5.14
C ARG A 53 13.12 15.30 6.49
N ALA A 54 12.15 16.14 6.85
CA ALA A 54 11.39 15.93 8.09
C ALA A 54 10.61 14.63 8.05
N THR A 55 10.06 14.29 6.87
CA THR A 55 9.34 13.04 6.65
C THR A 55 10.26 11.82 6.71
N ALA A 56 11.43 11.89 6.09
CA ALA A 56 12.43 10.82 6.17
C ALA A 56 12.87 10.56 7.62
N ARG A 57 13.15 11.61 8.39
CA ARG A 57 13.47 11.50 9.83
C ARG A 57 12.35 10.85 10.62
N GLU A 58 11.09 11.23 10.37
CA GLU A 58 9.95 10.64 11.07
C GLU A 58 9.75 9.16 10.65
N PHE A 59 9.94 8.83 9.37
CA PHE A 59 9.89 7.44 8.90
C PHE A 59 10.95 6.58 9.60
N VAL A 60 12.19 7.05 9.62
CA VAL A 60 13.32 6.37 10.30
C VAL A 60 13.02 6.20 11.79
N LYS A 61 12.56 7.25 12.46
CA LYS A 61 12.17 7.20 13.88
C LYS A 61 11.11 6.12 14.13
N ARG A 62 10.05 6.07 13.31
CA ARG A 62 8.98 5.07 13.44
C ARG A 62 9.47 3.66 13.14
N TYR A 63 10.33 3.50 12.14
CA TYR A 63 10.95 2.22 11.80
C TYR A 63 11.83 1.70 12.95
N VAL A 64 12.69 2.55 13.52
CA VAL A 64 13.54 2.18 14.65
C VAL A 64 12.73 1.88 15.90
N ALA A 65 11.63 2.61 16.14
CA ALA A 65 10.72 2.33 17.25
C ALA A 65 10.06 0.94 17.19
N GLN A 66 10.05 0.28 16.00
CA GLN A 66 9.64 -1.13 15.84
C GLN A 66 10.78 -2.11 16.17
N ASN A 67 11.84 -1.66 16.84
CA ASN A 67 13.00 -2.49 17.16
C ASN A 67 12.58 -3.79 17.86
N GLY A 68 13.07 -4.93 17.34
CA GLY A 68 12.68 -6.28 17.78
C GLY A 68 11.49 -6.89 17.05
N ASP A 69 10.72 -6.11 16.26
CA ASP A 69 9.63 -6.63 15.41
C ASP A 69 9.96 -6.46 13.91
N SER A 70 10.77 -7.39 13.39
CA SER A 70 11.15 -7.39 11.96
C SER A 70 9.95 -7.49 11.01
N ASN A 71 8.81 -8.05 11.45
CA ASN A 71 7.62 -8.14 10.63
C ASN A 71 6.97 -6.76 10.42
N ARG A 72 6.94 -5.93 11.47
CA ARG A 72 6.46 -4.55 11.34
C ARG A 72 7.40 -3.71 10.49
N GLN A 73 8.72 -3.87 10.64
CA GLN A 73 9.70 -3.18 9.79
C GLN A 73 9.54 -3.54 8.31
N LYS A 74 9.37 -4.83 7.99
CA LYS A 74 9.06 -5.31 6.63
C LYS A 74 7.73 -4.75 6.14
N GLY A 75 6.71 -4.71 7.00
CA GLY A 75 5.42 -4.09 6.71
C GLY A 75 5.57 -2.65 6.25
N MET A 76 6.24 -1.82 7.04
CA MET A 76 6.46 -0.40 6.72
C MET A 76 7.16 -0.20 5.37
N VAL A 77 8.23 -0.96 5.10
CA VAL A 77 8.96 -0.83 3.83
C VAL A 77 8.15 -1.37 2.66
N GLY A 78 7.44 -2.47 2.84
CA GLY A 78 6.60 -3.06 1.79
C GLY A 78 5.43 -2.18 1.39
N GLU A 79 4.74 -1.59 2.36
CA GLU A 79 3.68 -0.62 2.11
C GLU A 79 4.22 0.63 1.39
N LEU A 80 5.38 1.16 1.82
CA LEU A 80 6.04 2.28 1.15
C LEU A 80 6.39 1.95 -0.31
N LEU A 81 7.01 0.80 -0.56
CA LEU A 81 7.36 0.38 -1.92
C LEU A 81 6.13 0.24 -2.80
N PHE A 82 5.09 -0.40 -2.30
CA PHE A 82 3.82 -0.53 -3.03
C PHE A 82 3.23 0.85 -3.35
N HIS A 83 3.21 1.75 -2.37
CA HIS A 83 2.67 3.10 -2.56
C HIS A 83 3.46 3.89 -3.61
N VAL A 84 4.80 3.84 -3.57
CA VAL A 84 5.66 4.50 -4.57
C VAL A 84 5.39 3.93 -5.97
N LEU A 85 5.36 2.60 -6.11
CA LEU A 85 5.13 1.95 -7.41
C LEU A 85 3.74 2.26 -7.99
N MET A 86 2.70 2.30 -7.14
CA MET A 86 1.36 2.69 -7.57
C MET A 86 1.26 4.18 -7.94
N SER A 87 1.97 5.04 -7.23
CA SER A 87 1.98 6.49 -7.51
C SER A 87 2.71 6.88 -8.80
N ILE A 88 3.53 5.99 -9.35
CA ILE A 88 4.17 6.17 -10.67
C ILE A 88 3.17 5.86 -11.80
N GLU A 89 2.16 5.05 -11.51
CA GLU A 89 1.04 4.80 -12.42
C GLU A 89 0.03 5.94 -12.24
N ASP A 90 0.02 6.93 -13.13
CA ASP A 90 -0.79 8.16 -13.04
C ASP A 90 -2.32 7.92 -13.03
N GLU A 91 -2.76 6.66 -13.04
CA GLU A 91 -4.16 6.26 -13.01
C GLU A 91 -4.76 6.33 -11.61
N TYR A 92 -3.93 6.19 -10.56
CA TYR A 92 -4.37 6.05 -9.18
C TYR A 92 -4.01 7.24 -8.31
N ILE A 93 -5.04 7.85 -7.71
CA ILE A 93 -4.87 8.90 -6.71
C ILE A 93 -4.96 8.26 -5.33
N ALA A 94 -3.93 8.40 -4.50
CA ALA A 94 -3.97 7.92 -3.13
C ALA A 94 -5.00 8.72 -2.31
N THR A 95 -5.92 8.02 -1.67
CA THR A 95 -6.97 8.61 -0.84
C THR A 95 -6.70 8.43 0.65
N SER A 96 -5.57 7.82 1.01
CA SER A 96 -5.12 7.64 2.39
C SER A 96 -3.66 8.05 2.55
N ALA A 97 -3.29 8.50 3.75
CA ALA A 97 -1.92 8.79 4.12
C ALA A 97 -1.32 7.59 4.87
N PHE A 98 -0.04 7.30 4.62
CA PHE A 98 0.69 6.19 5.24
C PHE A 98 0.86 6.37 6.75
N PHE A 99 1.15 7.61 7.21
CA PHE A 99 1.21 7.88 8.64
C PHE A 99 -0.18 8.10 9.20
N ASN A 100 -0.59 7.20 10.09
CA ASN A 100 -1.77 7.45 10.89
C ASN A 100 -1.48 8.63 11.83
N LEU A 101 -2.25 9.70 11.71
CA LEU A 101 -2.10 10.92 12.50
C LEU A 101 -2.64 10.77 13.92
N GLU A 102 -3.44 9.73 14.15
CA GLU A 102 -3.98 9.37 15.46
C GLU A 102 -3.21 8.19 16.06
N GLU A 103 -2.02 8.45 16.62
CA GLU A 103 -1.16 7.43 17.26
C GLU A 103 -1.84 6.64 18.40
N ARG A 104 -3.05 7.00 18.80
CA ARG A 104 -3.80 6.40 19.92
C ARG A 104 -5.05 5.64 19.51
N SER A 105 -5.36 5.51 18.23
CA SER A 105 -6.53 4.76 17.77
C SER A 105 -6.28 3.25 17.83
N PHE A 106 -7.07 2.54 18.63
CA PHE A 106 -7.07 1.07 18.73
C PHE A 106 -7.58 0.37 17.46
N LYS A 107 -8.22 1.10 16.54
CA LYS A 107 -8.79 0.55 15.31
C LYS A 107 -8.14 1.21 14.11
N LYS A 108 -7.29 0.46 13.42
CA LYS A 108 -6.72 0.86 12.12
C LYS A 108 -7.81 0.89 11.06
N GLY A 109 -7.80 1.91 10.20
CA GLY A 109 -8.49 1.92 8.93
C GLY A 109 -7.94 0.87 7.96
N PHE A 110 -8.17 1.05 6.66
CA PHE A 110 -7.50 0.26 5.62
C PHE A 110 -6.01 0.61 5.59
N ASP A 111 -5.18 -0.33 5.14
CA ASP A 111 -3.75 -0.06 4.96
C ASP A 111 -3.59 1.09 3.96
N LEU A 112 -4.21 0.99 2.80
CA LEU A 112 -4.19 2.01 1.76
C LEU A 112 -5.52 2.01 1.00
N SER A 113 -5.87 3.17 0.42
CA SER A 113 -6.96 3.30 -0.52
C SER A 113 -6.57 4.22 -1.68
N PHE A 114 -7.13 3.93 -2.86
CA PHE A 114 -6.84 4.63 -4.09
C PHE A 114 -8.14 4.90 -4.85
N PHE A 115 -8.16 6.02 -5.55
CA PHE A 115 -9.21 6.36 -6.50
C PHE A 115 -8.67 6.22 -7.92
N ASP A 116 -9.32 5.40 -8.72
CA ASP A 116 -9.02 5.29 -10.14
C ASP A 116 -9.74 6.41 -10.89
N ASN A 117 -8.95 7.34 -11.43
CA ASN A 117 -9.47 8.53 -12.09
C ASN A 117 -10.18 8.21 -13.43
N LYS A 118 -9.85 7.10 -14.06
CA LYS A 118 -10.48 6.69 -15.32
C LYS A 118 -11.84 6.05 -15.12
N SER A 119 -11.91 5.08 -14.22
CA SER A 119 -13.15 4.35 -13.93
C SER A 119 -14.02 5.04 -12.88
N GLN A 120 -13.52 6.09 -12.20
CA GLN A 120 -14.18 6.78 -11.08
C GLN A 120 -14.53 5.83 -9.94
N GLU A 121 -13.67 4.88 -9.66
CA GLU A 121 -13.88 3.82 -8.68
C GLU A 121 -12.90 3.92 -7.51
N LEU A 122 -13.41 3.62 -6.32
CA LEU A 122 -12.57 3.48 -5.12
C LEU A 122 -12.03 2.05 -5.02
N TRP A 123 -10.74 1.93 -4.72
CA TRP A 123 -10.01 0.68 -4.54
C TRP A 123 -9.40 0.63 -3.13
N ILE A 124 -9.63 -0.46 -2.43
CA ILE A 124 -9.10 -0.70 -1.08
C ILE A 124 -7.94 -1.68 -1.20
N ALA A 125 -6.77 -1.28 -0.71
CA ALA A 125 -5.59 -2.12 -0.78
C ALA A 125 -5.23 -2.71 0.58
N GLU A 126 -4.83 -3.97 0.57
CA GLU A 126 -4.25 -4.67 1.71
C GLU A 126 -2.88 -5.21 1.33
N VAL A 127 -1.85 -4.79 2.06
CA VAL A 127 -0.46 -5.13 1.82
C VAL A 127 0.03 -6.12 2.86
N LYS A 128 0.61 -7.23 2.43
CA LYS A 128 1.31 -8.16 3.30
C LYS A 128 2.75 -8.32 2.85
N SER A 129 3.67 -8.08 3.76
CA SER A 129 5.10 -8.13 3.52
C SER A 129 5.76 -9.21 4.37
N GLY A 130 6.77 -9.86 3.83
CA GLY A 130 7.49 -10.88 4.56
C GLY A 130 8.65 -11.50 3.77
N GLU A 131 9.29 -12.47 4.40
CA GLU A 131 10.33 -13.30 3.82
C GLU A 131 9.84 -14.73 3.63
N LYS A 132 10.57 -15.51 2.82
CA LYS A 132 10.32 -16.95 2.72
C LYS A 132 10.64 -17.63 4.05
N THR A 133 9.67 -18.30 4.61
CA THR A 133 9.83 -19.07 5.86
C THR A 133 10.38 -20.48 5.58
N LYS A 134 10.91 -21.13 6.63
CA LYS A 134 11.40 -22.51 6.52
C LYS A 134 10.34 -23.53 6.10
N ASN A 135 9.06 -23.23 6.37
CA ASN A 135 7.94 -24.12 6.03
C ASN A 135 7.47 -23.95 4.58
N GLN A 136 7.97 -22.95 3.87
CA GLN A 136 7.63 -22.69 2.47
C GLN A 136 8.70 -23.32 1.56
N LYS A 137 8.25 -24.14 0.60
CA LYS A 137 9.16 -24.89 -0.30
C LYS A 137 9.99 -23.97 -1.20
N ASN A 138 9.40 -22.85 -1.65
CA ASN A 138 10.03 -21.89 -2.56
C ASN A 138 9.41 -20.50 -2.44
N GLN A 139 9.99 -19.54 -3.14
CA GLN A 139 9.52 -18.14 -3.22
C GLN A 139 8.11 -17.99 -3.79
N ASN A 140 7.70 -18.88 -4.69
CA ASN A 140 6.34 -18.86 -5.25
C ASN A 140 5.29 -19.15 -4.18
N GLN A 141 5.57 -20.12 -3.30
CA GLN A 141 4.68 -20.41 -2.19
C GLN A 141 4.65 -19.25 -1.18
N ALA A 142 5.78 -18.56 -0.99
CA ALA A 142 5.88 -17.42 -0.09
C ALA A 142 5.03 -16.25 -0.59
N ILE A 143 5.22 -15.80 -1.83
CA ILE A 143 4.52 -14.64 -2.38
C ILE A 143 3.01 -14.90 -2.53
N VAL A 144 2.62 -16.09 -2.98
CA VAL A 144 1.20 -16.50 -3.06
C VAL A 144 0.59 -16.59 -1.67
N GLY A 145 1.35 -17.00 -0.65
CA GLY A 145 0.95 -17.00 0.75
C GLY A 145 0.66 -15.60 1.26
N LEU A 146 1.51 -14.61 0.99
CA LEU A 146 1.30 -13.21 1.35
C LEU A 146 0.03 -12.64 0.72
N ILE A 147 -0.17 -12.85 -0.59
CA ILE A 147 -1.39 -12.44 -1.29
C ILE A 147 -2.62 -13.12 -0.68
N ASN A 148 -2.52 -14.39 -0.27
CA ASN A 148 -3.63 -15.09 0.36
C ASN A 148 -3.96 -14.53 1.74
N THR A 149 -2.95 -14.16 2.52
CA THR A 149 -3.13 -13.48 3.81
C THR A 149 -3.80 -12.12 3.62
N ALA A 150 -3.34 -11.31 2.65
CA ALA A 150 -3.98 -10.03 2.31
C ALA A 150 -5.46 -10.22 1.98
N LYS A 151 -5.78 -11.21 1.11
CA LYS A 151 -7.16 -11.57 0.77
C LYS A 151 -8.00 -11.88 2.00
N SER A 152 -7.52 -12.77 2.86
CA SER A 152 -8.30 -13.26 4.00
C SER A 152 -8.50 -12.20 5.07
N ASP A 153 -7.47 -11.39 5.33
CA ASP A 153 -7.55 -10.31 6.32
C ASP A 153 -8.49 -9.19 5.84
N LEU A 154 -8.41 -8.81 4.57
CA LEU A 154 -9.29 -7.78 4.01
C LEU A 154 -10.74 -8.25 3.97
N GLN A 155 -11.00 -9.48 3.51
CA GLN A 155 -12.34 -10.07 3.51
C GLN A 155 -12.94 -10.10 4.91
N LYS A 156 -12.18 -10.57 5.90
CA LYS A 156 -12.63 -10.60 7.29
C LYS A 156 -12.95 -9.19 7.81
N ARG A 157 -12.12 -8.20 7.49
CA ARG A 157 -12.29 -6.82 7.93
C ARG A 157 -13.53 -6.17 7.31
N LEU A 158 -13.76 -6.35 6.00
CA LEU A 158 -14.91 -5.82 5.29
C LEU A 158 -16.25 -6.44 5.71
N ASN A 159 -16.22 -7.72 6.12
CA ASN A 159 -17.40 -8.46 6.58
C ASN A 159 -17.61 -8.38 8.11
N SER A 160 -16.79 -7.59 8.83
CA SER A 160 -16.93 -7.43 10.28
C SER A 160 -17.77 -6.21 10.63
N ASP A 161 -18.54 -6.30 11.72
CA ASP A 161 -19.24 -5.17 12.33
C ASP A 161 -18.20 -4.15 12.85
N ASN A 162 -17.83 -3.21 11.99
CA ASN A 162 -16.81 -2.22 12.28
C ASN A 162 -17.07 -0.88 11.53
N ASN A 163 -18.07 -0.13 11.97
CA ASN A 163 -18.43 1.16 11.38
C ASN A 163 -17.27 2.16 11.42
N SER A 164 -16.41 2.10 12.43
CA SER A 164 -15.24 3.01 12.52
C SER A 164 -14.24 2.84 11.38
N LEU A 165 -14.30 1.74 10.63
CA LEU A 165 -13.44 1.50 9.48
C LEU A 165 -13.67 2.56 8.38
N TRP A 166 -14.94 2.80 8.06
CA TRP A 166 -15.34 3.75 7.02
C TRP A 166 -15.18 5.20 7.47
N LEU A 167 -15.53 5.51 8.72
CA LEU A 167 -15.31 6.84 9.31
C LEU A 167 -13.81 7.20 9.30
N ASN A 168 -12.93 6.26 9.61
CA ASN A 168 -11.50 6.48 9.50
C ASN A 168 -11.06 6.69 8.05
N ALA A 169 -11.60 5.93 7.09
CA ALA A 169 -11.30 6.13 5.68
C ALA A 169 -11.73 7.52 5.17
N ILE A 170 -12.91 8.00 5.58
CA ILE A 170 -13.38 9.36 5.30
C ILE A 170 -12.41 10.40 5.86
N ASN A 171 -12.01 10.28 7.13
CA ASN A 171 -11.06 11.19 7.76
C ASN A 171 -9.69 11.18 7.04
N HIS A 172 -9.22 10.00 6.64
CA HIS A 172 -7.99 9.88 5.86
C HIS A 172 -8.11 10.58 4.50
N ALA A 173 -9.22 10.39 3.77
CA ALA A 173 -9.44 11.05 2.49
C ALA A 173 -9.50 12.59 2.63
N TRP A 174 -10.13 13.09 3.69
CA TRP A 174 -10.12 14.52 4.00
C TRP A 174 -8.73 15.09 4.15
N LEU A 175 -7.83 14.37 4.81
CA LEU A 175 -6.46 14.80 5.11
C LEU A 175 -5.50 14.56 3.95
N ALA A 176 -5.70 13.48 3.19
CA ALA A 176 -4.77 13.04 2.15
C ALA A 176 -4.97 13.77 0.83
N MET A 177 -6.21 14.10 0.46
CA MET A 177 -6.54 14.67 -0.83
C MET A 177 -6.59 16.20 -0.79
N ASN A 178 -6.12 16.85 -1.86
CA ASN A 178 -6.21 18.30 -1.99
C ASN A 178 -7.68 18.75 -2.18
N GLU A 179 -8.04 19.91 -1.61
CA GLU A 179 -9.41 20.44 -1.64
C GLU A 179 -9.87 20.90 -3.02
N THR A 180 -8.95 21.19 -3.92
CA THR A 180 -9.23 21.71 -5.26
C THR A 180 -9.60 20.63 -6.28
N VAL A 181 -9.68 19.37 -5.86
CA VAL A 181 -9.84 18.22 -6.76
C VAL A 181 -11.28 17.72 -6.66
N ASP A 182 -12.01 17.74 -7.77
CA ASP A 182 -13.39 17.23 -7.84
C ASP A 182 -13.48 15.75 -7.40
N GLU A 183 -12.43 14.99 -7.64
CA GLU A 183 -12.30 13.59 -7.23
C GLU A 183 -12.42 13.40 -5.71
N LYS A 184 -11.97 14.37 -4.90
CA LYS A 184 -12.14 14.30 -3.43
C LYS A 184 -13.60 14.20 -3.04
N LYS A 185 -14.48 14.98 -3.69
CA LYS A 185 -15.92 14.96 -3.42
C LYS A 185 -16.52 13.61 -3.80
N VAL A 186 -16.11 13.04 -4.94
CA VAL A 186 -16.56 11.71 -5.37
C VAL A 186 -16.13 10.65 -4.38
N VAL A 187 -14.86 10.65 -3.96
CA VAL A 187 -14.32 9.72 -2.96
C VAL A 187 -15.07 9.80 -1.63
N LEU A 188 -15.32 11.02 -1.14
CA LEU A 188 -16.03 11.20 0.13
C LEU A 188 -17.48 10.71 0.04
N ASN A 189 -18.15 10.89 -1.09
CA ASN A 189 -19.49 10.36 -1.30
C ASN A 189 -19.47 8.82 -1.30
N LEU A 190 -18.56 8.19 -2.06
CA LEU A 190 -18.43 6.72 -2.09
C LEU A 190 -18.14 6.13 -0.70
N LEU A 191 -17.24 6.76 0.06
CA LEU A 191 -16.94 6.33 1.43
C LEU A 191 -18.14 6.58 2.38
N GLY A 192 -18.88 7.66 2.16
CA GLY A 192 -20.12 7.95 2.87
C GLY A 192 -21.17 6.87 2.65
N ASP A 193 -21.40 6.47 1.40
CA ASP A 193 -22.35 5.41 1.05
C ASP A 193 -21.97 4.08 1.72
N TYR A 194 -20.66 3.75 1.79
CA TYR A 194 -20.20 2.55 2.51
C TYR A 194 -20.38 2.67 4.03
N SER A 195 -20.21 3.88 4.59
CA SER A 195 -20.48 4.14 6.01
C SER A 195 -21.95 3.96 6.33
N ASP A 196 -22.83 4.48 5.48
CA ASP A 196 -24.29 4.38 5.64
C ASP A 196 -24.77 2.91 5.53
N GLN A 197 -24.19 2.13 4.61
CA GLN A 197 -24.45 0.69 4.54
C GLN A 197 -24.05 -0.02 5.85
N ALA A 198 -22.89 0.31 6.40
CA ALA A 198 -22.42 -0.27 7.65
C ALA A 198 -23.32 0.12 8.85
N GLU A 199 -23.80 1.36 8.93
CA GLU A 199 -24.78 1.78 9.95
C GLU A 199 -26.14 1.03 9.83
N GLN A 200 -26.48 0.60 8.62
CA GLN A 200 -27.65 -0.24 8.36
C GLN A 200 -27.40 -1.74 8.61
N GLY A 201 -26.22 -2.10 9.10
CA GLY A 201 -25.84 -3.48 9.38
C GLY A 201 -25.44 -4.30 8.15
N VAL A 202 -25.14 -3.64 7.03
CA VAL A 202 -24.68 -4.30 5.80
C VAL A 202 -23.15 -4.31 5.78
N TYR A 203 -22.58 -5.47 6.09
CA TYR A 203 -21.13 -5.68 6.09
C TYR A 203 -20.79 -6.71 5.00
N THR A 204 -20.34 -6.23 3.85
CA THR A 204 -20.02 -7.12 2.72
C THR A 204 -18.74 -6.69 2.00
N SER A 205 -17.98 -7.70 1.58
CA SER A 205 -16.82 -7.51 0.71
C SER A 205 -17.18 -7.62 -0.78
N GLU A 206 -18.36 -8.17 -1.11
CA GLU A 206 -18.74 -8.56 -2.49
C GLU A 206 -18.95 -7.38 -3.43
N ASP A 207 -19.24 -6.19 -2.91
CA ASP A 207 -19.44 -4.95 -3.67
C ASP A 207 -18.20 -4.03 -3.65
N LYS A 208 -17.06 -4.47 -3.10
CA LYS A 208 -15.85 -3.66 -2.97
C LYS A 208 -14.80 -4.02 -4.01
N ASN A 209 -14.14 -2.99 -4.58
CA ASN A 209 -12.97 -3.18 -5.43
C ASN A 209 -11.72 -3.25 -4.55
N VAL A 210 -10.88 -4.24 -4.77
CA VAL A 210 -9.73 -4.48 -3.90
C VAL A 210 -8.41 -4.68 -4.65
N ILE A 211 -7.32 -4.22 -4.04
CA ILE A 211 -5.95 -4.51 -4.47
C ILE A 211 -5.30 -5.40 -3.41
N LEU A 212 -4.98 -6.64 -3.79
CA LEU A 212 -4.35 -7.61 -2.91
C LEU A 212 -2.85 -7.65 -3.19
N VAL A 213 -2.04 -7.26 -2.20
CA VAL A 213 -0.61 -7.04 -2.40
C VAL A 213 0.22 -8.02 -1.56
N GLY A 214 1.15 -8.70 -2.23
CA GLY A 214 2.19 -9.49 -1.57
C GLY A 214 3.57 -8.91 -1.86
N VAL A 215 4.31 -8.51 -0.81
CA VAL A 215 5.68 -8.01 -0.92
C VAL A 215 6.63 -9.04 -0.31
N LEU A 216 7.41 -9.69 -1.14
CA LEU A 216 8.36 -10.71 -0.74
C LEU A 216 9.78 -10.17 -0.72
N PHE A 217 10.42 -10.18 0.44
CA PHE A 217 11.85 -9.93 0.57
C PHE A 217 12.60 -11.26 0.45
N HIS A 218 13.20 -11.47 -0.73
CA HIS A 218 13.90 -12.71 -1.08
C HIS A 218 14.81 -12.48 -2.28
N PRO A 219 16.00 -13.14 -2.34
CA PRO A 219 16.94 -12.99 -3.44
C PRO A 219 16.30 -13.15 -4.82
N LEU A 220 16.66 -12.25 -5.75
CA LEU A 220 16.09 -12.21 -7.10
C LEU A 220 16.69 -13.27 -8.04
N CYS A 221 17.80 -13.92 -7.65
CA CYS A 221 18.27 -15.12 -8.33
C CYS A 221 17.27 -16.29 -8.21
N GLU A 222 16.39 -16.25 -7.21
CA GLU A 222 15.19 -17.09 -7.07
C GLU A 222 13.95 -16.23 -7.32
N ALA A 223 13.74 -15.76 -8.56
CA ALA A 223 12.61 -14.92 -8.90
C ALA A 223 11.28 -15.69 -8.79
N ALA A 224 10.26 -15.03 -8.28
CA ALA A 224 8.91 -15.57 -8.26
C ALA A 224 8.37 -15.69 -9.70
N ASP A 225 7.70 -16.79 -9.98
CA ASP A 225 7.12 -17.08 -11.30
C ASP A 225 5.83 -16.26 -11.51
N PRO A 226 5.76 -15.40 -12.54
CA PRO A 226 4.57 -14.63 -12.86
C PRO A 226 3.31 -15.47 -13.04
N ASP A 227 3.45 -16.68 -13.59
CA ASP A 227 2.31 -17.59 -13.78
C ASP A 227 1.68 -18.03 -12.46
N LYS A 228 2.45 -18.11 -11.38
CA LYS A 228 1.90 -18.41 -10.05
C LYS A 228 1.05 -17.27 -9.51
N VAL A 229 1.48 -16.00 -9.75
CA VAL A 229 0.68 -14.82 -9.41
C VAL A 229 -0.59 -14.78 -10.24
N ARG A 230 -0.49 -15.00 -11.56
CA ARG A 230 -1.64 -15.08 -12.48
C ARG A 230 -2.64 -16.15 -12.06
N LEU A 231 -2.18 -17.37 -11.75
CA LEU A 231 -3.04 -18.46 -11.28
C LEU A 231 -3.71 -18.13 -9.94
N LYS A 232 -2.99 -17.50 -9.02
CA LYS A 232 -3.56 -17.03 -7.76
C LYS A 232 -4.65 -15.99 -7.99
N HIS A 233 -4.41 -15.01 -8.87
CA HIS A 233 -5.39 -14.00 -9.26
C HIS A 233 -6.67 -14.65 -9.80
N LYS A 234 -6.56 -15.53 -10.82
CA LYS A 234 -7.70 -16.26 -11.39
C LYS A 234 -8.50 -17.03 -10.33
N LYS A 235 -7.80 -17.73 -9.42
CA LYS A 235 -8.46 -18.45 -8.32
C LYS A 235 -9.19 -17.49 -7.36
N THR A 236 -8.66 -16.29 -7.15
CA THR A 236 -9.29 -15.32 -6.26
C THR A 236 -10.54 -14.71 -6.88
N ILE A 237 -10.53 -14.38 -8.17
CA ILE A 237 -11.72 -13.95 -8.92
C ILE A 237 -12.81 -15.02 -8.89
N GLY A 238 -12.44 -16.27 -9.15
CA GLY A 238 -13.40 -17.38 -9.13
C GLY A 238 -14.09 -17.64 -7.80
N ALA A 239 -13.58 -17.07 -6.71
CA ALA A 239 -14.21 -17.16 -5.39
C ALA A 239 -15.35 -16.14 -5.19
N GLN A 240 -15.51 -15.14 -6.05
CA GLN A 240 -16.57 -14.11 -6.06
C GLN A 240 -16.80 -13.39 -4.72
N ILE A 241 -15.72 -13.17 -3.96
CA ILE A 241 -15.75 -12.56 -2.61
C ILE A 241 -15.55 -11.06 -2.63
N PHE A 242 -15.18 -10.49 -3.76
CA PHE A 242 -15.01 -9.06 -4.01
C PHE A 242 -15.61 -8.71 -5.38
N HIS A 243 -15.95 -7.44 -5.58
CA HIS A 243 -16.51 -6.99 -6.87
C HIS A 243 -15.45 -7.02 -7.98
N LYS A 244 -14.37 -6.25 -7.79
CA LYS A 244 -13.20 -6.28 -8.69
C LYS A 244 -11.95 -6.55 -7.89
N ILE A 245 -10.99 -7.23 -8.49
CA ILE A 245 -9.75 -7.62 -7.83
C ILE A 245 -8.59 -7.25 -8.73
N ARG A 246 -7.65 -6.46 -8.20
CA ARG A 246 -6.29 -6.33 -8.73
C ARG A 246 -5.33 -7.08 -7.81
N THR A 247 -4.41 -7.85 -8.38
CA THR A 247 -3.40 -8.58 -7.62
C THR A 247 -2.02 -8.04 -7.95
N VAL A 248 -1.29 -7.59 -6.94
CA VAL A 248 0.06 -7.05 -7.10
C VAL A 248 1.05 -7.88 -6.29
N ALA A 249 2.10 -8.34 -6.95
CA ALA A 249 3.23 -8.97 -6.31
C ALA A 249 4.45 -8.06 -6.44
N ILE A 250 5.25 -7.94 -5.39
CA ILE A 250 6.52 -7.21 -5.40
C ILE A 250 7.58 -8.14 -4.82
N GLN A 251 8.69 -8.33 -5.53
CA GLN A 251 9.84 -9.01 -4.98
C GLN A 251 11.06 -8.09 -4.98
N LYS A 252 11.73 -8.02 -3.84
CA LYS A 252 12.98 -7.31 -3.64
C LYS A 252 13.88 -8.14 -2.73
N GLU A 253 15.18 -8.09 -2.96
CA GLU A 253 16.14 -8.90 -2.20
C GLU A 253 16.05 -8.63 -0.70
N THR A 254 16.08 -7.37 -0.27
CA THR A 254 16.06 -6.99 1.13
C THR A 254 15.30 -5.67 1.35
N TYR A 255 14.69 -5.50 2.50
CA TYR A 255 14.03 -4.28 2.92
C TYR A 255 15.02 -3.26 3.52
N GLU A 256 16.15 -3.71 4.04
CA GLU A 256 17.15 -2.84 4.68
C GLU A 256 17.75 -1.80 3.73
N ALA A 257 17.86 -2.11 2.42
CA ALA A 257 18.40 -1.17 1.45
C ALA A 257 17.57 0.11 1.35
N VAL A 258 16.24 0.00 1.42
CA VAL A 258 15.32 1.14 1.43
C VAL A 258 15.44 1.92 2.73
N PHE A 259 15.50 1.21 3.86
CA PHE A 259 15.69 1.84 5.15
C PHE A 259 17.00 2.62 5.23
N ARG A 260 18.14 2.00 4.86
CA ARG A 260 19.46 2.66 4.86
C ARG A 260 19.51 3.89 3.97
N PHE A 261 18.85 3.85 2.83
CA PHE A 261 18.71 5.02 1.97
C PHE A 261 18.01 6.15 2.72
N LEU A 262 16.83 5.90 3.31
CA LEU A 262 16.10 6.93 4.06
C LEU A 262 16.86 7.38 5.31
N GLU A 263 17.60 6.50 5.96
CA GLU A 263 18.46 6.82 7.11
C GLU A 263 19.59 7.78 6.72
N SER A 264 20.26 7.54 5.57
CA SER A 264 21.28 8.45 5.05
C SER A 264 20.70 9.84 4.73
N GLU A 265 19.53 9.88 4.06
CA GLU A 265 18.84 11.13 3.71
C GLU A 265 18.36 11.91 4.97
N ALA A 266 18.01 11.18 6.03
CA ALA A 266 17.61 11.77 7.30
C ALA A 266 18.79 12.38 8.09
N ALA A 267 20.00 11.83 7.91
CA ALA A 267 21.22 12.24 8.60
C ALA A 267 21.95 13.41 7.94
N ASP A 268 21.74 13.65 6.63
CA ASP A 268 22.40 14.73 5.91
C ASP A 268 21.99 16.10 6.47
N GLU A 269 22.88 16.74 7.24
CA GLU A 269 22.79 18.13 7.67
C GLU A 269 23.25 19.06 6.53
N GLN A 270 22.34 19.76 5.90
CA GLN A 270 22.63 21.01 5.16
C GLN A 270 21.60 22.07 5.49
#